data_db95275d818491a3ddecb27e776e9c9b
#
_entry.id   db95275d818491a3ddecb27e776e9c9b
#
_cell.length_a   1.000
_cell.length_b   1.000
_cell.length_c   1.000
_cell.angle_alpha   90.00
_cell.angle_beta   90.00
_cell.angle_gamma   90.00
#
_symmetry.space_group_name_H-M   'P 1'
#
loop_
_entity.id
_entity.type
_entity.pdbx_description
1 polymer ?
#
loop_
_entity_poly.entity_id
_entity_poly.type
_entity_poly.pdbx_seq_one_letter_code
_entity_poly.pdbx_strand_id
1 'polypeptide(L)'
;IFNNLKPLSRIFKKQFFKPKILVSEYMRLLKRAKIVVNIHRNEPCDIGNVRCYETTGAGSFLITDRGSELNYFFKENQDFVSFNGEKDLISKINYYLANDVERKKIEVSGKKTCLSKHTTTQRAKQIVESFEELFAAYK
;
A
#
# COMPACT_ATOMS: atom_id res chain seq x y z
N ILE A 1 0.53 17.15 13.04
CA ILE A 1 0.24 17.95 11.81
C ILE A 1 -1.26 17.90 11.47
N PHE A 2 -2.03 16.89 11.92
CA PHE A 2 -3.46 16.73 11.59
C PHE A 2 -4.45 17.36 12.59
N ASN A 3 -3.99 18.12 13.59
CA ASN A 3 -4.88 18.71 14.61
C ASN A 3 -5.77 19.86 14.08
N ASN A 4 -5.53 20.38 12.89
CA ASN A 4 -6.32 21.47 12.29
C ASN A 4 -7.43 21.00 11.32
N LEU A 5 -7.62 19.69 11.14
CA LEU A 5 -8.67 19.14 10.28
C LEU A 5 -10.03 18.95 11.00
N LYS A 6 -10.17 19.47 12.24
CA LYS A 6 -11.40 19.32 13.02
C LYS A 6 -12.70 19.81 12.35
N PRO A 7 -12.73 20.89 11.54
CA PRO A 7 -13.98 21.29 10.89
C PRO A 7 -14.38 20.37 9.74
N LEU A 8 -13.43 19.89 8.93
CA LEU A 8 -13.72 18.99 7.82
C LEU A 8 -14.13 17.59 8.29
N SER A 9 -13.55 17.10 9.38
CA SER A 9 -13.92 15.80 9.95
C SER A 9 -15.39 15.73 10.43
N ARG A 10 -15.99 16.85 10.79
CA ARG A 10 -17.43 16.90 11.19
C ARG A 10 -18.36 16.80 9.98
N ILE A 11 -18.00 17.41 8.86
CA ILE A 11 -18.80 17.38 7.63
C ILE A 11 -18.67 16.01 6.96
N PHE A 12 -17.48 15.42 6.96
CA PHE A 12 -17.20 14.13 6.33
C PHE A 12 -17.60 12.93 7.20
N LYS A 13 -17.71 13.06 8.54
CA LYS A 13 -18.03 11.93 9.44
C LYS A 13 -19.32 11.19 9.10
N LYS A 14 -20.34 11.87 8.62
CA LYS A 14 -21.66 11.25 8.37
C LYS A 14 -21.75 10.56 7.00
N GLN A 15 -20.89 10.91 6.04
CA GLN A 15 -21.01 10.46 4.67
C GLN A 15 -19.96 9.39 4.26
N PHE A 16 -18.83 9.29 4.99
CA PHE A 16 -17.70 8.45 4.60
C PHE A 16 -17.36 7.31 5.58
N PHE A 17 -17.88 7.34 6.81
CA PHE A 17 -17.72 6.21 7.74
C PHE A 17 -18.85 5.21 7.53
N LYS A 18 -18.67 4.32 6.58
CA LYS A 18 -19.51 3.14 6.44
C LYS A 18 -19.18 2.10 7.53
N PRO A 19 -20.14 1.25 7.92
CA PRO A 19 -19.88 0.14 8.85
C PRO A 19 -18.78 -0.76 8.34
N LYS A 20 -18.25 -1.63 9.18
CA LYS A 20 -17.20 -2.60 8.83
C LYS A 20 -17.55 -3.31 7.51
N ILE A 21 -16.65 -3.22 6.54
CA ILE A 21 -16.82 -3.82 5.23
C ILE A 21 -16.28 -5.26 5.29
N LEU A 22 -16.98 -6.21 4.71
CA LEU A 22 -16.49 -7.58 4.54
C LEU A 22 -15.24 -7.60 3.65
N VAL A 23 -14.33 -8.53 3.92
CA VAL A 23 -13.05 -8.64 3.18
C VAL A 23 -13.26 -8.70 1.67
N SER A 24 -14.28 -9.44 1.20
CA SER A 24 -14.62 -9.53 -0.23
C SER A 24 -15.07 -8.20 -0.83
N GLU A 25 -15.84 -7.42 -0.10
CA GLU A 25 -16.29 -6.09 -0.52
C GLU A 25 -15.14 -5.09 -0.51
N TYR A 26 -14.28 -5.15 0.51
CA TYR A 26 -13.07 -4.35 0.60
C TYR A 26 -12.14 -4.59 -0.60
N MET A 27 -11.89 -5.84 -0.97
CA MET A 27 -11.07 -6.16 -2.15
C MET A 27 -11.70 -5.66 -3.46
N ARG A 28 -13.04 -5.68 -3.57
CA ARG A 28 -13.74 -5.07 -4.71
C ARG A 28 -13.58 -3.55 -4.75
N LEU A 29 -13.62 -2.89 -3.61
CA LEU A 29 -13.39 -1.45 -3.50
C LEU A 29 -11.97 -1.09 -3.93
N LEU A 30 -10.96 -1.82 -3.44
CA LEU A 30 -9.57 -1.63 -3.88
C LEU A 30 -9.47 -1.72 -5.40
N LYS A 31 -9.99 -2.78 -6.02
CA LYS A 31 -9.95 -2.97 -7.48
C LYS A 31 -10.64 -1.87 -8.29
N ARG A 32 -11.61 -1.17 -7.70
CA ARG A 32 -12.34 -0.06 -8.36
C ARG A 32 -11.72 1.30 -8.10
N ALA A 33 -10.88 1.42 -7.09
CA ALA A 33 -10.22 2.67 -6.75
C ALA A 33 -9.13 2.98 -7.78
N LYS A 34 -9.16 4.17 -8.35
CA LYS A 34 -8.07 4.66 -9.23
C LYS A 34 -6.79 4.89 -8.44
N ILE A 35 -6.92 5.39 -7.21
CA ILE A 35 -5.78 5.68 -6.31
C ILE A 35 -6.18 5.24 -4.91
N VAL A 36 -5.27 4.55 -4.24
CA VAL A 36 -5.37 4.20 -2.83
C VAL A 36 -4.26 4.92 -2.08
N VAL A 37 -4.64 5.72 -1.10
CA VAL A 37 -3.69 6.41 -0.22
C VAL A 37 -3.52 5.61 1.06
N ASN A 38 -2.28 5.30 1.39
CA ASN A 38 -1.91 4.64 2.64
C ASN A 38 -1.06 5.59 3.50
N ILE A 39 -1.43 5.71 4.77
CA ILE A 39 -0.70 6.50 5.76
C ILE A 39 -0.36 5.56 6.92
N HIS A 40 0.92 5.45 7.22
CA HIS A 40 1.41 4.65 8.33
C HIS A 40 1.22 5.38 9.67
N ARG A 41 1.10 4.62 10.73
CA ARG A 41 1.25 5.16 12.08
C ARG A 41 2.71 5.53 12.32
N ASN A 42 2.97 6.50 13.21
CA ASN A 42 4.33 6.91 13.59
C ASN A 42 5.01 5.89 14.52
N GLU A 43 4.99 4.60 14.16
CA GLU A 43 5.65 3.55 14.91
C GLU A 43 6.98 3.18 14.21
N PRO A 44 8.09 3.02 14.96
CA PRO A 44 9.42 2.82 14.39
C PRO A 44 9.57 1.55 13.53
N CYS A 45 8.66 0.58 13.69
CA CYS A 45 8.75 -0.74 13.05
C CYS A 45 7.69 -0.97 11.96
N ASP A 46 6.98 0.06 11.53
CA ASP A 46 5.90 -0.09 10.54
C ASP A 46 6.45 -0.04 9.11
N ILE A 47 7.22 -1.06 8.75
CA ILE A 47 7.78 -1.23 7.40
C ILE A 47 6.75 -1.92 6.52
N GLY A 48 5.96 -1.12 5.80
CA GLY A 48 5.00 -1.65 4.83
C GLY A 48 3.87 -2.46 5.47
N ASN A 49 2.86 -1.76 5.97
CA ASN A 49 1.68 -2.42 6.53
C ASN A 49 0.95 -3.28 5.49
N VAL A 50 0.06 -4.14 5.95
CA VAL A 50 -0.69 -5.09 5.10
C VAL A 50 -1.41 -4.42 3.93
N ARG A 51 -1.82 -3.15 4.07
CA ARG A 51 -2.51 -2.39 3.03
C ARG A 51 -1.66 -2.15 1.78
N CYS A 52 -0.34 -2.05 1.92
CA CYS A 52 0.55 -1.95 0.77
C CYS A 52 0.45 -3.20 -0.11
N TYR A 53 0.43 -4.38 0.51
CA TYR A 53 0.31 -5.66 -0.21
C TYR A 53 -1.10 -5.91 -0.74
N GLU A 54 -2.13 -5.55 0.02
CA GLU A 54 -3.53 -5.65 -0.42
C GLU A 54 -3.80 -4.77 -1.64
N THR A 55 -3.32 -3.53 -1.61
CA THR A 55 -3.52 -2.56 -2.68
C THR A 55 -2.81 -2.99 -3.96
N THR A 56 -1.51 -3.27 -3.87
CA THR A 56 -0.72 -3.71 -5.03
C THR A 56 -1.20 -5.06 -5.54
N GLY A 57 -1.48 -6.02 -4.66
CA GLY A 57 -2.02 -7.33 -5.02
C GLY A 57 -3.39 -7.27 -5.69
N ALA A 58 -4.25 -6.32 -5.31
CA ALA A 58 -5.50 -6.05 -6.00
C ALA A 58 -5.30 -5.44 -7.41
N GLY A 59 -4.12 -4.89 -7.69
CA GLY A 59 -3.80 -4.20 -8.92
C GLY A 59 -4.27 -2.75 -8.92
N SER A 60 -4.30 -2.11 -7.76
CA SER A 60 -4.64 -0.70 -7.59
C SER A 60 -3.39 0.14 -7.40
N PHE A 61 -3.46 1.41 -7.80
CA PHE A 61 -2.35 2.34 -7.65
C PHE A 61 -2.19 2.76 -6.19
N LEU A 62 -1.00 2.53 -5.64
CA LEU A 62 -0.66 2.86 -4.26
C LEU A 62 0.12 4.16 -4.18
N ILE A 63 -0.36 5.10 -3.36
CA ILE A 63 0.42 6.25 -2.87
C ILE A 63 0.60 6.08 -1.35
N THR A 64 1.82 6.15 -0.84
CA THR A 64 2.12 5.95 0.59
C THR A 64 3.13 6.98 1.12
N ASP A 65 3.14 7.21 2.43
CA ASP A 65 4.00 8.19 3.10
C ASP A 65 5.40 7.68 3.46
N ARG A 66 5.70 6.38 3.30
CA ARG A 66 6.97 5.76 3.69
C ARG A 66 7.61 4.99 2.54
N GLY A 67 8.02 5.74 1.51
CA GLY A 67 8.59 5.16 0.30
C GLY A 67 9.91 4.44 0.51
N SER A 68 10.85 5.04 1.24
CA SER A 68 12.19 4.50 1.45
C SER A 68 12.19 3.13 2.14
N GLU A 69 11.30 2.94 3.12
CA GLU A 69 11.19 1.67 3.86
C GLU A 69 10.52 0.58 3.03
N LEU A 70 9.53 0.97 2.21
CA LEU A 70 8.82 0.05 1.33
C LEU A 70 9.69 -0.45 0.17
N ASN A 71 10.79 0.25 -0.17
CA ASN A 71 11.73 -0.15 -1.22
C ASN A 71 12.44 -1.48 -0.97
N TYR A 72 12.42 -2.03 0.25
CA TYR A 72 12.86 -3.40 0.53
C TYR A 72 11.96 -4.45 -0.15
N PHE A 73 10.71 -4.12 -0.44
CA PHE A 73 9.69 -5.05 -0.94
C PHE A 73 9.19 -4.69 -2.33
N PHE A 74 9.08 -3.39 -2.62
CA PHE A 74 8.57 -2.82 -3.86
C PHE A 74 9.51 -1.72 -4.33
N LYS A 75 9.50 -1.40 -5.62
CA LYS A 75 10.31 -0.33 -6.18
C LYS A 75 9.50 0.95 -6.31
N GLU A 76 9.98 2.01 -5.68
CA GLU A 76 9.37 3.34 -5.79
C GLU A 76 9.36 3.84 -7.24
N ASN A 77 8.31 4.55 -7.63
CA ASN A 77 8.02 5.05 -8.98
C ASN A 77 7.86 3.95 -10.06
N GLN A 78 7.92 2.68 -9.67
CA GLN A 78 7.68 1.53 -10.53
C GLN A 78 6.50 0.68 -10.06
N ASP A 79 6.41 0.38 -8.77
CA ASP A 79 5.40 -0.48 -8.16
C ASP A 79 4.42 0.31 -7.27
N PHE A 80 4.86 1.46 -6.78
CA PHE A 80 4.10 2.39 -5.95
C PHE A 80 4.72 3.80 -6.06
N VAL A 81 4.05 4.79 -5.48
CA VAL A 81 4.55 6.17 -5.37
C VAL A 81 4.53 6.60 -3.90
N SER A 82 5.58 7.25 -3.44
CA SER A 82 5.57 7.88 -2.11
C SER A 82 5.15 9.34 -2.17
N PHE A 83 4.81 9.89 -1.01
CA PHE A 83 4.58 11.33 -0.84
C PHE A 83 5.22 11.86 0.44
N ASN A 84 5.57 13.15 0.41
CA ASN A 84 6.13 13.85 1.54
C ASN A 84 5.27 15.08 1.89
N GLY A 85 4.36 14.87 2.82
CA GLY A 85 3.44 15.89 3.30
C GLY A 85 2.24 16.13 2.39
N GLU A 86 1.34 16.98 2.86
CA GLU A 86 0.01 17.18 2.28
C GLU A 86 0.05 17.76 0.86
N LYS A 87 0.90 18.76 0.63
CA LYS A 87 0.98 19.44 -0.68
C LYS A 87 1.46 18.51 -1.77
N ASP A 88 2.47 17.67 -1.47
CA ASP A 88 3.00 16.68 -2.41
C ASP A 88 1.96 15.60 -2.70
N LEU A 89 1.24 15.13 -1.68
CA LEU A 89 0.14 14.17 -1.86
C LEU A 89 -0.93 14.70 -2.82
N ILE A 90 -1.40 15.93 -2.60
CA ILE A 90 -2.43 16.55 -3.46
C ILE A 90 -1.93 16.68 -4.89
N SER A 91 -0.69 17.14 -5.07
CA SER A 91 -0.05 17.27 -6.38
C SER A 91 0.01 15.92 -7.12
N LYS A 92 0.48 14.86 -6.44
CA LYS A 92 0.58 13.51 -7.01
C LYS A 92 -0.77 12.91 -7.32
N ILE A 93 -1.77 13.09 -6.45
CA ILE A 93 -3.14 12.64 -6.75
C ILE A 93 -3.66 13.28 -8.03
N ASN A 94 -3.56 14.61 -8.17
CA ASN A 94 -4.02 15.31 -9.36
C ASN A 94 -3.25 14.87 -10.61
N TYR A 95 -1.94 14.70 -10.51
CA TYR A 95 -1.10 14.24 -11.60
C TYR A 95 -1.53 12.85 -12.09
N TYR A 96 -1.63 11.87 -11.20
CA TYR A 96 -1.96 10.49 -11.59
C TYR A 96 -3.45 10.28 -11.93
N LEU A 97 -4.35 11.17 -11.51
CA LEU A 97 -5.73 11.18 -12.01
C LEU A 97 -5.80 11.67 -13.46
N ALA A 98 -4.91 12.58 -13.87
CA ALA A 98 -4.82 13.08 -15.24
C ALA A 98 -3.99 12.16 -16.17
N ASN A 99 -3.06 11.38 -15.63
CA ASN A 99 -2.10 10.57 -16.38
C ASN A 99 -2.38 9.06 -16.23
N ASP A 100 -3.51 8.61 -16.78
CA ASP A 100 -4.01 7.22 -16.68
C ASP A 100 -3.00 6.18 -17.19
N VAL A 101 -2.26 6.49 -18.26
CA VAL A 101 -1.31 5.55 -18.87
C VAL A 101 -0.15 5.24 -17.91
N GLU A 102 0.43 6.26 -17.30
CA GLU A 102 1.52 6.11 -16.35
C GLU A 102 1.05 5.42 -15.07
N ARG A 103 -0.11 5.85 -14.53
CA ARG A 103 -0.71 5.22 -13.37
C ARG A 103 -0.89 3.72 -13.59
N LYS A 104 -1.47 3.31 -14.72
CA LYS A 104 -1.69 1.89 -15.06
C LYS A 104 -0.41 1.09 -15.20
N LYS A 105 0.69 1.67 -15.68
CA LYS A 105 1.99 0.99 -15.71
C LYS A 105 2.43 0.62 -14.30
N ILE A 106 2.31 1.54 -13.34
CA ILE A 106 2.67 1.31 -11.94
C ILE A 106 1.72 0.28 -11.29
N GLU A 107 0.41 0.34 -11.55
CA GLU A 107 -0.57 -0.66 -11.09
C GLU A 107 -0.18 -2.09 -11.53
N VAL A 108 0.15 -2.26 -12.80
CA VAL A 108 0.54 -3.56 -13.38
C VAL A 108 1.84 -4.06 -12.78
N SER A 109 2.84 -3.19 -12.65
CA SER A 109 4.13 -3.55 -12.06
C SER A 109 3.99 -3.94 -10.58
N GLY A 110 3.32 -3.12 -9.79
CA GLY A 110 3.10 -3.41 -8.37
C GLY A 110 2.35 -4.72 -8.15
N LYS A 111 1.32 -4.99 -8.97
CA LYS A 111 0.61 -6.27 -8.93
C LYS A 111 1.54 -7.45 -9.24
N LYS A 112 2.35 -7.33 -10.30
CA LYS A 112 3.30 -8.38 -10.69
C LYS A 112 4.29 -8.65 -9.56
N THR A 113 4.88 -7.62 -8.97
CA THR A 113 5.81 -7.75 -7.85
C THR A 113 5.14 -8.40 -6.63
N CYS A 114 3.94 -7.95 -6.24
CA CYS A 114 3.20 -8.51 -5.12
C CYS A 114 2.91 -10.00 -5.32
N LEU A 115 2.34 -10.38 -6.46
CA LEU A 115 1.96 -11.76 -6.73
C LEU A 115 3.15 -12.69 -6.94
N SER A 116 4.29 -12.18 -7.41
CA SER A 116 5.49 -13.00 -7.62
C SER A 116 6.34 -13.19 -6.35
N LYS A 117 6.26 -12.29 -5.36
CA LYS A 117 7.19 -12.29 -4.22
C LYS A 117 6.52 -12.29 -2.84
N HIS A 118 5.26 -11.89 -2.76
CA HIS A 118 4.63 -11.53 -1.47
C HIS A 118 3.31 -12.25 -1.19
N THR A 119 3.06 -13.37 -1.86
CA THR A 119 1.92 -14.24 -1.52
C THR A 119 2.16 -15.00 -0.22
N THR A 120 1.09 -15.43 0.44
CA THR A 120 1.17 -16.31 1.62
C THR A 120 1.98 -17.57 1.37
N THR A 121 1.86 -18.15 0.17
CA THR A 121 2.65 -19.34 -0.23
C THR A 121 4.14 -19.06 -0.27
N GLN A 122 4.55 -17.90 -0.80
CA GLN A 122 5.96 -17.51 -0.83
C GLN A 122 6.50 -17.18 0.56
N ARG A 123 5.70 -16.54 1.40
CA ARG A 123 6.09 -16.30 2.80
C ARG A 123 6.24 -17.60 3.58
N ALA A 124 5.33 -18.56 3.39
CA ALA A 124 5.46 -19.87 4.01
C ALA A 124 6.75 -20.60 3.58
N LYS A 125 7.11 -20.56 2.28
CA LYS A 125 8.38 -21.12 1.79
C LYS A 125 9.59 -20.45 2.45
N GLN A 126 9.63 -19.12 2.49
CA GLN A 126 10.73 -18.39 3.14
C GLN A 126 10.88 -18.75 4.62
N ILE A 127 9.79 -18.95 5.34
CA ILE A 127 9.83 -19.38 6.74
C ILE A 127 10.46 -20.76 6.84
N VAL A 128 10.03 -21.71 6.02
CA VAL A 128 10.58 -23.09 6.01
C VAL A 128 12.07 -23.07 5.69
N GLU A 129 12.48 -22.37 4.63
CA GLU A 129 13.89 -22.22 4.22
C GLU A 129 14.75 -21.62 5.36
N SER A 130 14.26 -20.57 6.04
CA SER A 130 14.96 -19.95 7.17
C SER A 130 15.10 -20.93 8.35
N PHE A 131 14.11 -21.77 8.63
CA PHE A 131 14.23 -22.81 9.66
C PHE A 131 15.23 -23.89 9.27
N GLU A 132 15.24 -24.34 8.03
CA GLU A 132 16.18 -25.35 7.53
C GLU A 132 17.64 -24.84 7.64
N GLU A 133 17.89 -23.57 7.27
CA GLU A 133 19.19 -22.92 7.43
C GLU A 133 19.63 -22.86 8.90
N LEU A 134 18.72 -22.45 9.79
CA LEU A 134 19.00 -22.40 11.24
C LEU A 134 19.35 -23.79 11.79
N PHE A 135 18.58 -24.81 11.46
CA PHE A 135 18.85 -26.18 11.91
C PHE A 135 20.15 -26.77 11.34
N ALA A 136 20.53 -26.39 10.12
CA ALA A 136 21.80 -26.80 9.53
C ALA A 136 23.01 -26.15 10.25
N ALA A 137 22.86 -24.91 10.73
CA ALA A 137 23.91 -24.19 11.47
C ALA A 137 24.12 -24.69 12.91
N TYR A 138 23.17 -25.45 13.48
CA TYR A 138 23.27 -26.02 14.84
C TYR A 138 23.75 -27.49 14.88
N LYS A 139 24.10 -28.07 13.74
CA LYS A 139 24.74 -29.39 13.62
C LYS A 139 26.26 -29.25 13.52
#